data_1d8117015e3f37138affacaa583c6ad2
#
_entry.id   1d8117015e3f37138affacaa583c6ad2
#
_cell.length_a   1.000
_cell.length_b   1.000
_cell.length_c   1.000
_cell.angle_alpha   90.00
_cell.angle_beta   90.00
_cell.angle_gamma   90.00
#
_symmetry.space_group_name_H-M   'P 1'
#
loop_
_entity.id
_entity.type
_entity.pdbx_description
1 polymer ?
#
loop_
_entity_poly.entity_id
_entity_poly.type
_entity_poly.pdbx_seq_one_letter_code
_entity_poly.pdbx_strand_id
1 'polypeptide(L)'
;MKKILSIILITLFYSTPSFSVSLPKDVVSGSKFKKSLTGNYYKKYGMKVVNKSDGHPVRAGEKSIRFEVRAGDCGKDKEGGWNDCKKDRERHELSGKYRVSKGERWYAWSIYLPEDFINVYPVSTMLGQFHQEKKHVIWMFKNGSGGYWIENYVKGFTSEKRFLLSKQEMLGKWNDILVNVNWTHKEDGFFKVWVNNKLAYDYKGQTKSKGVKTYYKFGIYRSMISKYKSYHKGKEVPTQVVYFDEVRAGKTKEKVIGNFK
;
A
#
# COMPACT_ATOMS: atom_id res chain seq x y z
N MET A 1 -60.56 24.26 -22.21
CA MET A 1 -60.00 23.16 -21.37
C MET A 1 -58.56 22.89 -21.83
N LYS A 2 -57.56 23.38 -21.07
CA LYS A 2 -56.12 23.14 -21.41
C LYS A 2 -55.67 21.90 -20.65
N LYS A 3 -55.23 20.84 -21.38
CA LYS A 3 -54.66 19.65 -20.79
C LYS A 3 -53.20 19.94 -20.46
N ILE A 4 -52.83 19.91 -19.18
CA ILE A 4 -51.47 19.99 -18.69
C ILE A 4 -50.89 18.57 -18.75
N LEU A 5 -49.88 18.39 -19.60
CA LEU A 5 -49.12 17.16 -19.76
C LEU A 5 -47.98 17.19 -18.73
N SER A 6 -48.11 16.46 -17.60
CA SER A 6 -47.05 16.32 -16.62
C SER A 6 -46.03 15.34 -17.14
N ILE A 7 -44.84 15.82 -17.50
CA ILE A 7 -43.68 14.99 -17.83
C ILE A 7 -43.01 14.57 -16.53
N ILE A 8 -43.14 13.29 -16.16
CA ILE A 8 -42.40 12.69 -15.03
C ILE A 8 -40.98 12.41 -15.51
N LEU A 9 -40.05 13.21 -15.04
CA LEU A 9 -38.63 13.03 -15.30
C LEU A 9 -38.10 11.93 -14.34
N ILE A 10 -37.99 10.69 -14.85
CA ILE A 10 -37.37 9.58 -14.11
C ILE A 10 -35.86 9.79 -14.16
N THR A 11 -35.27 10.36 -13.12
CA THR A 11 -33.83 10.40 -12.94
C THR A 11 -33.32 9.01 -12.55
N LEU A 12 -32.82 8.28 -13.52
CA LEU A 12 -32.04 7.05 -13.28
C LEU A 12 -30.73 7.41 -12.57
N PHE A 13 -30.70 7.19 -11.26
CA PHE A 13 -29.45 7.20 -10.52
C PHE A 13 -28.61 6.00 -10.95
N TYR A 14 -27.71 6.20 -11.90
CA TYR A 14 -26.64 5.26 -12.17
C TYR A 14 -25.70 5.26 -10.98
N SER A 15 -25.89 4.32 -10.06
CA SER A 15 -24.89 4.00 -9.05
C SER A 15 -23.67 3.42 -9.78
N THR A 16 -22.63 4.22 -9.95
CA THR A 16 -21.34 3.72 -10.47
C THR A 16 -20.87 2.60 -9.56
N PRO A 17 -20.59 1.39 -10.07
CA PRO A 17 -20.11 0.30 -9.23
C PRO A 17 -18.77 0.73 -8.61
N SER A 18 -18.75 0.90 -7.30
CA SER A 18 -17.52 1.06 -6.54
C SER A 18 -16.71 -0.22 -6.69
N PHE A 19 -15.61 -0.19 -7.45
CA PHE A 19 -14.68 -1.31 -7.66
C PHE A 19 -14.00 -1.71 -6.35
N SER A 20 -14.79 -2.26 -5.43
CA SER A 20 -14.30 -2.88 -4.21
C SER A 20 -13.69 -4.21 -4.59
N VAL A 21 -12.42 -4.42 -4.23
CA VAL A 21 -11.79 -5.72 -4.35
C VAL A 21 -12.32 -6.59 -3.22
N SER A 22 -12.90 -7.76 -3.55
CA SER A 22 -13.24 -8.77 -2.56
C SER A 22 -11.96 -9.49 -2.14
N LEU A 23 -11.59 -9.39 -0.86
CA LEU A 23 -10.44 -10.06 -0.28
C LEU A 23 -10.90 -11.01 0.82
N PRO A 24 -10.25 -12.18 0.98
CA PRO A 24 -10.58 -13.12 2.04
C PRO A 24 -10.44 -12.48 3.43
N LYS A 25 -11.37 -12.76 4.34
CA LYS A 25 -11.38 -12.16 5.68
C LYS A 25 -10.25 -12.65 6.58
N ASP A 26 -9.76 -13.84 6.33
CA ASP A 26 -8.61 -14.46 6.98
C ASP A 26 -7.30 -13.78 6.58
N VAL A 27 -7.20 -13.25 5.36
CA VAL A 27 -6.03 -12.52 4.86
C VAL A 27 -6.10 -11.01 5.17
N VAL A 28 -7.30 -10.42 5.08
CA VAL A 28 -7.51 -8.98 5.28
C VAL A 28 -8.68 -8.71 6.21
N SER A 29 -8.44 -8.00 7.31
CA SER A 29 -9.48 -7.62 8.26
C SER A 29 -9.36 -6.17 8.76
N GLY A 30 -10.46 -5.65 9.33
CA GLY A 30 -10.52 -4.30 9.89
C GLY A 30 -10.45 -3.17 8.86
N SER A 31 -10.35 -3.46 7.56
CA SER A 31 -10.38 -2.47 6.50
C SER A 31 -10.97 -3.04 5.21
N LYS A 32 -11.44 -2.15 4.34
CA LYS A 32 -11.84 -2.47 2.96
C LYS A 32 -10.88 -1.76 2.01
N PHE A 33 -10.59 -2.39 0.89
CA PHE A 33 -9.64 -1.87 -0.09
C PHE A 33 -10.27 -1.73 -1.48
N LYS A 34 -9.67 -0.86 -2.28
CA LYS A 34 -9.94 -0.69 -3.72
C LYS A 34 -8.61 -0.61 -4.45
N LYS A 35 -8.62 -0.81 -5.75
CA LYS A 35 -7.46 -0.54 -6.62
C LYS A 35 -7.01 0.91 -6.43
N SER A 36 -5.71 1.14 -6.36
CA SER A 36 -5.14 2.45 -6.03
C SER A 36 -5.49 3.52 -7.06
N LEU A 37 -5.53 3.16 -8.33
CA LEU A 37 -6.02 3.97 -9.45
C LEU A 37 -7.33 3.39 -9.98
N THR A 38 -8.20 4.22 -10.52
CA THR A 38 -9.55 3.85 -10.94
C THR A 38 -9.66 3.48 -12.41
N GLY A 39 -8.65 3.78 -13.22
CA GLY A 39 -8.55 3.41 -14.62
C GLY A 39 -8.32 1.90 -14.85
N ASN A 40 -8.51 1.45 -16.08
CA ASN A 40 -8.39 0.03 -16.44
C ASN A 40 -6.92 -0.34 -16.72
N TYR A 41 -6.06 -0.36 -15.68
CA TYR A 41 -4.63 -0.69 -15.81
C TYR A 41 -4.24 -2.00 -15.10
N TYR A 42 -5.07 -2.47 -14.17
CA TYR A 42 -4.79 -3.68 -13.41
C TYR A 42 -4.80 -4.91 -14.32
N LYS A 43 -3.64 -5.50 -14.49
CA LYS A 43 -3.48 -6.75 -15.23
C LYS A 43 -4.00 -7.92 -14.41
N LYS A 44 -4.43 -9.01 -15.06
CA LYS A 44 -4.90 -10.23 -14.37
C LYS A 44 -3.85 -10.81 -13.42
N TYR A 45 -2.57 -10.68 -13.76
CA TYR A 45 -1.45 -11.12 -12.90
C TYR A 45 -1.10 -10.12 -11.80
N GLY A 46 -1.46 -8.85 -11.94
CA GLY A 46 -0.99 -7.75 -11.10
C GLY A 46 -1.38 -7.86 -9.63
N MET A 47 -2.50 -8.50 -9.33
CA MET A 47 -2.92 -8.88 -7.99
C MET A 47 -3.76 -10.15 -8.05
N LYS A 48 -3.39 -11.16 -7.28
CA LYS A 48 -4.13 -12.42 -7.14
C LYS A 48 -4.22 -12.82 -5.67
N VAL A 49 -5.36 -13.36 -5.27
CA VAL A 49 -5.43 -14.21 -4.09
C VAL A 49 -4.91 -15.57 -4.52
N VAL A 50 -3.96 -16.12 -3.80
CA VAL A 50 -3.27 -17.36 -4.11
C VAL A 50 -3.41 -18.34 -2.94
N ASN A 51 -3.32 -19.65 -3.22
CA ASN A 51 -3.49 -20.69 -2.21
C ASN A 51 -2.15 -21.35 -1.88
N LYS A 52 -2.05 -21.84 -0.67
CA LYS A 52 -0.94 -22.65 -0.19
C LYS A 52 -0.83 -23.98 -0.95
N SER A 53 -1.97 -24.59 -1.28
CA SER A 53 -2.04 -25.81 -2.08
C SER A 53 -1.40 -25.71 -3.47
N ASP A 54 -1.32 -24.48 -4.02
CA ASP A 54 -0.72 -24.21 -5.33
C ASP A 54 0.79 -23.90 -5.23
N GLY A 55 1.41 -24.15 -4.06
CA GLY A 55 2.82 -23.89 -3.81
C GLY A 55 3.18 -22.43 -3.51
N HIS A 56 2.20 -21.57 -3.30
CA HIS A 56 2.46 -20.17 -2.97
C HIS A 56 2.80 -19.96 -1.48
N PRO A 57 3.65 -18.99 -1.15
CA PRO A 57 3.91 -18.59 0.23
C PRO A 57 2.62 -18.10 0.90
N VAL A 58 2.30 -18.65 2.07
CA VAL A 58 1.18 -18.26 2.93
C VAL A 58 1.69 -18.15 4.36
N ARG A 59 1.38 -17.03 5.04
CA ARG A 59 1.82 -16.79 6.43
C ARG A 59 0.94 -17.53 7.43
N ALA A 60 -0.37 -17.43 7.21
CA ALA A 60 -1.35 -18.08 8.08
C ALA A 60 -2.57 -18.54 7.27
N GLY A 61 -3.23 -19.60 7.72
CA GLY A 61 -4.36 -20.19 6.97
C GLY A 61 -3.94 -20.78 5.63
N GLU A 62 -4.78 -20.59 4.60
CA GLU A 62 -4.63 -21.23 3.30
C GLU A 62 -4.37 -20.27 2.14
N LYS A 63 -4.41 -18.97 2.38
CA LYS A 63 -4.35 -17.94 1.32
C LYS A 63 -3.43 -16.78 1.66
N SER A 64 -2.89 -16.17 0.62
CA SER A 64 -2.18 -14.89 0.69
C SER A 64 -2.54 -14.03 -0.53
N ILE A 65 -2.04 -12.80 -0.57
CA ILE A 65 -2.20 -11.90 -1.71
C ILE A 65 -0.86 -11.74 -2.40
N ARG A 66 -0.79 -12.15 -3.67
CA ARG A 66 0.37 -11.97 -4.53
C ARG A 66 0.19 -10.71 -5.38
N PHE A 67 1.17 -9.83 -5.34
CA PHE A 67 1.30 -8.71 -6.27
C PHE A 67 2.47 -8.94 -7.20
N GLU A 68 2.31 -8.53 -8.45
CA GLU A 68 3.34 -8.57 -9.47
C GLU A 68 3.33 -7.26 -10.25
N VAL A 69 4.49 -6.70 -10.54
CA VAL A 69 4.65 -5.55 -11.44
C VAL A 69 5.70 -5.86 -12.49
N ARG A 70 5.36 -5.61 -13.75
CA ARG A 70 6.24 -5.75 -14.90
C ARG A 70 6.56 -4.39 -15.51
N ALA A 71 7.55 -4.32 -16.39
CA ALA A 71 7.83 -3.13 -17.16
C ALA A 71 6.58 -2.70 -17.95
N GLY A 72 6.23 -1.42 -17.90
CA GLY A 72 5.05 -0.85 -18.54
C GLY A 72 3.74 -0.95 -17.75
N ASP A 73 3.73 -1.52 -16.55
CA ASP A 73 2.53 -1.60 -15.69
C ASP A 73 2.19 -0.25 -15.07
N CYS A 74 1.94 0.74 -15.89
CA CYS A 74 1.47 2.05 -15.48
C CYS A 74 -0.03 2.22 -15.73
N GLY A 75 -0.68 3.07 -14.97
CA GLY A 75 -2.11 3.30 -15.05
C GLY A 75 -2.49 4.74 -14.79
N LYS A 76 -3.79 5.03 -14.88
CA LYS A 76 -4.35 6.36 -14.65
C LYS A 76 -5.70 6.28 -13.94
N ASP A 77 -6.11 7.37 -13.34
CA ASP A 77 -7.48 7.55 -12.89
C ASP A 77 -8.43 7.78 -14.06
N LYS A 78 -9.68 7.29 -13.96
CA LYS A 78 -10.69 7.40 -15.02
C LYS A 78 -10.99 8.85 -15.39
N GLU A 79 -11.07 9.73 -14.42
CA GLU A 79 -11.55 11.11 -14.54
C GLU A 79 -10.41 12.13 -14.71
N GLY A 80 -9.31 11.75 -15.36
CA GLY A 80 -8.22 12.70 -15.66
C GLY A 80 -7.34 13.10 -14.48
N GLY A 81 -7.45 12.39 -13.34
CA GLY A 81 -6.63 12.62 -12.16
C GLY A 81 -5.17 12.16 -12.33
N TRP A 82 -4.70 11.33 -11.43
CA TRP A 82 -3.33 10.83 -11.46
C TRP A 82 -3.04 9.89 -12.63
N ASN A 83 -1.87 10.06 -13.26
CA ASN A 83 -1.41 9.22 -14.38
C ASN A 83 0.03 8.75 -14.14
N ASP A 84 0.22 7.47 -13.81
CA ASP A 84 1.53 6.87 -13.56
C ASP A 84 2.41 6.86 -14.80
N CYS A 85 1.86 6.62 -15.99
CA CYS A 85 2.63 6.57 -17.22
C CYS A 85 3.29 7.94 -17.53
N LYS A 86 2.54 9.05 -17.30
CA LYS A 86 3.06 10.40 -17.45
C LYS A 86 4.00 10.82 -16.30
N LYS A 87 3.97 10.11 -15.17
CA LYS A 87 4.75 10.43 -13.97
C LYS A 87 5.92 9.47 -13.73
N ASP A 88 6.26 8.66 -14.73
CA ASP A 88 7.39 7.73 -14.68
C ASP A 88 7.28 6.70 -13.55
N ARG A 89 6.12 5.98 -13.50
CA ARG A 89 5.74 5.07 -12.40
C ARG A 89 5.03 3.83 -12.88
N GLU A 90 5.15 2.76 -12.10
CA GLU A 90 4.47 1.48 -12.31
C GLU A 90 3.94 0.97 -10.99
N ARG A 91 2.73 0.38 -10.99
CA ARG A 91 2.15 -0.18 -9.77
C ARG A 91 1.03 -1.19 -9.98
N HIS A 92 0.97 -2.12 -9.03
CA HIS A 92 -0.26 -2.80 -8.64
C HIS A 92 -0.40 -2.68 -7.12
N GLU A 93 -1.29 -1.80 -6.66
CA GLU A 93 -1.38 -1.38 -5.27
C GLU A 93 -2.84 -1.19 -4.86
N LEU A 94 -3.18 -1.61 -3.67
CA LEU A 94 -4.50 -1.40 -3.06
C LEU A 94 -4.49 -0.19 -2.14
N SER A 95 -5.60 0.55 -2.13
CA SER A 95 -5.84 1.72 -1.30
C SER A 95 -6.98 1.46 -0.33
N GLY A 96 -6.73 1.63 0.97
CA GLY A 96 -7.75 1.52 2.00
C GLY A 96 -8.91 2.50 1.75
N LYS A 97 -10.13 2.04 1.95
CA LYS A 97 -11.34 2.87 1.86
C LYS A 97 -11.58 3.69 3.11
N TYR A 98 -11.19 3.16 4.28
CA TYR A 98 -11.36 3.87 5.55
C TYR A 98 -10.36 5.02 5.68
N ARG A 99 -10.88 6.15 6.10
CA ARG A 99 -10.17 7.40 6.28
C ARG A 99 -10.13 7.76 7.76
N VAL A 100 -8.93 7.91 8.32
CA VAL A 100 -8.73 8.24 9.73
C VAL A 100 -8.41 9.72 9.87
N SER A 101 -9.24 10.45 10.62
CA SER A 101 -9.05 11.88 10.86
C SER A 101 -8.07 12.17 12.00
N LYS A 102 -8.13 11.39 13.09
CA LYS A 102 -7.31 11.56 14.30
C LYS A 102 -7.33 10.31 15.19
N GLY A 103 -6.42 10.30 16.15
CA GLY A 103 -6.38 9.35 17.26
C GLY A 103 -5.61 8.08 16.94
N GLU A 104 -5.44 7.27 17.97
CA GLU A 104 -4.63 6.07 17.94
C GLU A 104 -5.23 4.99 17.03
N ARG A 105 -4.34 4.32 16.30
CA ARG A 105 -4.63 3.19 15.42
C ARG A 105 -3.48 2.20 15.42
N TRP A 106 -3.88 0.96 15.17
CA TRP A 106 -2.99 -0.16 14.97
C TRP A 106 -3.17 -0.72 13.56
N TYR A 107 -2.06 -1.08 12.94
CA TYR A 107 -2.00 -1.72 11.64
C TYR A 107 -1.02 -2.88 11.70
N ALA A 108 -1.32 -3.95 10.98
CA ALA A 108 -0.42 -5.08 10.85
C ALA A 108 -0.45 -5.60 9.42
N TRP A 109 0.64 -6.18 8.99
CA TRP A 109 0.75 -6.98 7.78
C TRP A 109 1.97 -7.87 7.85
N SER A 110 1.87 -9.04 7.25
CA SER A 110 3.02 -9.88 6.94
C SER A 110 3.41 -9.66 5.49
N ILE A 111 4.71 -9.61 5.22
CA ILE A 111 5.27 -9.41 3.89
C ILE A 111 6.31 -10.48 3.60
N TYR A 112 6.30 -11.02 2.37
CA TYR A 112 7.26 -11.99 1.87
C TYR A 112 7.79 -11.54 0.50
N LEU A 113 9.09 -11.44 0.40
CA LEU A 113 9.80 -11.27 -0.88
C LEU A 113 10.45 -12.61 -1.25
N PRO A 114 10.20 -13.15 -2.46
CA PRO A 114 10.88 -14.35 -2.92
C PRO A 114 12.42 -14.23 -2.84
N GLU A 115 13.12 -15.35 -2.75
CA GLU A 115 14.59 -15.37 -2.69
C GLU A 115 15.23 -14.71 -3.92
N ASP A 116 14.59 -14.88 -5.08
CA ASP A 116 14.98 -14.31 -6.37
C ASP A 116 14.46 -12.88 -6.59
N PHE A 117 13.93 -12.21 -5.56
CA PHE A 117 13.44 -10.84 -5.69
C PHE A 117 14.55 -9.88 -6.12
N ILE A 118 14.39 -9.30 -7.31
CA ILE A 118 15.39 -8.42 -7.91
C ILE A 118 15.26 -7.00 -7.35
N ASN A 119 16.34 -6.50 -6.78
CA ASN A 119 16.46 -5.11 -6.38
C ASN A 119 16.58 -4.20 -7.61
N VAL A 120 15.86 -3.07 -7.58
CA VAL A 120 15.81 -2.14 -8.71
C VAL A 120 16.67 -0.89 -8.49
N TYR A 121 17.86 -1.05 -7.88
CA TYR A 121 18.82 0.07 -7.76
C TYR A 121 19.05 0.77 -9.12
N PRO A 122 19.13 2.10 -9.20
CA PRO A 122 19.20 3.09 -8.12
C PRO A 122 17.84 3.62 -7.63
N VAL A 123 16.76 3.00 -8.01
CA VAL A 123 15.41 3.33 -7.50
C VAL A 123 14.99 2.36 -6.40
N SER A 124 13.84 2.57 -5.80
CA SER A 124 13.30 1.71 -4.75
C SER A 124 11.87 1.30 -5.05
N THR A 125 11.47 0.16 -4.49
CA THR A 125 10.11 -0.37 -4.56
C THR A 125 9.37 -0.03 -3.28
N MET A 126 8.24 0.68 -3.39
CA MET A 126 7.34 0.94 -2.28
C MET A 126 6.43 -0.25 -2.07
N LEU A 127 6.40 -0.77 -0.85
CA LEU A 127 5.68 -1.98 -0.46
C LEU A 127 4.54 -1.71 0.54
N GLY A 128 4.48 -0.49 1.06
CA GLY A 128 3.42 -0.01 1.94
C GLY A 128 3.54 1.48 2.14
N GLN A 129 2.42 2.17 2.33
CA GLN A 129 2.46 3.60 2.56
C GLN A 129 1.21 4.10 3.29
N PHE A 130 1.39 5.12 4.14
CA PHE A 130 0.30 5.92 4.66
C PHE A 130 0.22 7.22 3.86
N HIS A 131 -0.94 7.44 3.26
CA HIS A 131 -1.19 8.59 2.40
C HIS A 131 -2.22 9.51 3.04
N GLN A 132 -2.22 10.78 2.64
CA GLN A 132 -3.21 11.77 3.04
C GLN A 132 -4.19 12.04 1.89
N GLU A 133 -5.45 12.33 2.23
CA GLU A 133 -6.41 12.80 1.23
C GLU A 133 -5.97 14.16 0.68
N LYS A 134 -5.98 14.29 -0.65
CA LYS A 134 -5.65 15.55 -1.36
C LYS A 134 -4.27 16.14 -1.03
N LYS A 135 -3.38 15.37 -0.41
CA LYS A 135 -1.99 15.75 -0.10
C LYS A 135 -1.03 14.60 -0.41
N HIS A 136 0.27 14.83 -0.19
CA HIS A 136 1.32 13.84 -0.42
C HIS A 136 1.26 12.68 0.59
N VAL A 137 1.99 11.62 0.29
CA VAL A 137 2.30 10.51 1.21
C VAL A 137 3.09 11.04 2.41
N ILE A 138 2.88 10.40 3.57
CA ILE A 138 3.55 10.80 4.82
C ILE A 138 4.50 9.74 5.37
N TRP A 139 4.18 8.46 5.19
CA TRP A 139 5.02 7.36 5.63
C TRP A 139 5.12 6.33 4.52
N MET A 140 6.34 5.95 4.15
CA MET A 140 6.59 4.94 3.12
C MET A 140 7.47 3.83 3.64
N PHE A 141 7.07 2.60 3.37
CA PHE A 141 7.86 1.40 3.56
C PHE A 141 8.43 0.97 2.20
N LYS A 142 9.75 0.93 2.10
CA LYS A 142 10.45 0.74 0.83
C LYS A 142 11.44 -0.42 0.91
N ASN A 143 11.65 -1.07 -0.22
CA ASN A 143 12.75 -2.00 -0.45
C ASN A 143 13.72 -1.41 -1.48
N GLY A 144 15.01 -1.63 -1.28
CA GLY A 144 16.07 -1.17 -2.16
C GLY A 144 17.42 -1.82 -1.82
N SER A 145 18.52 -1.23 -2.27
CA SER A 145 19.86 -1.80 -2.15
C SER A 145 20.34 -2.12 -0.73
N GLY A 146 19.79 -1.43 0.27
CA GLY A 146 20.16 -1.65 1.67
C GLY A 146 19.17 -2.50 2.48
N GLY A 147 18.12 -3.05 1.85
CA GLY A 147 17.09 -3.83 2.54
C GLY A 147 15.73 -3.13 2.59
N TYR A 148 15.05 -3.23 3.72
CA TYR A 148 13.73 -2.65 3.96
C TYR A 148 13.80 -1.52 4.97
N TRP A 149 13.18 -0.39 4.68
CA TRP A 149 13.20 0.79 5.53
C TRP A 149 11.90 1.57 5.49
N ILE A 150 11.72 2.42 6.50
CA ILE A 150 10.66 3.42 6.54
C ILE A 150 11.23 4.82 6.27
N GLU A 151 10.47 5.65 5.56
CA GLU A 151 10.73 7.07 5.38
C GLU A 151 9.55 7.90 5.87
N ASN A 152 9.89 8.98 6.61
CA ASN A 152 8.95 9.95 7.16
C ASN A 152 8.94 11.23 6.30
N TYR A 153 7.79 11.58 5.75
CA TYR A 153 7.57 12.78 4.92
C TYR A 153 6.60 13.78 5.56
N VAL A 154 6.32 13.65 6.84
CA VAL A 154 5.31 14.50 7.52
C VAL A 154 5.67 15.99 7.43
N LYS A 155 6.96 16.32 7.57
CA LYS A 155 7.49 17.69 7.48
C LYS A 155 8.02 18.06 6.08
N GLY A 156 7.63 17.31 5.04
CA GLY A 156 8.07 17.53 3.66
C GLY A 156 8.94 16.42 3.10
N PHE A 157 9.56 16.67 1.93
CA PHE A 157 10.31 15.62 1.21
C PHE A 157 11.76 15.40 1.68
N THR A 158 12.23 16.11 2.68
CA THR A 158 13.44 15.77 3.42
C THR A 158 13.08 14.63 4.37
N SER A 159 13.27 13.40 3.93
CA SER A 159 12.83 12.24 4.69
C SER A 159 13.89 11.78 5.69
N GLU A 160 13.44 11.53 6.91
CA GLU A 160 14.17 10.66 7.82
C GLU A 160 14.01 9.22 7.33
N LYS A 161 15.14 8.55 7.09
CA LYS A 161 15.20 7.15 6.67
C LYS A 161 15.65 6.29 7.85
N ARG A 162 14.88 5.23 8.17
CA ARG A 162 15.24 4.25 9.20
C ARG A 162 15.14 2.84 8.64
N PHE A 163 16.25 2.10 8.68
CA PHE A 163 16.27 0.69 8.30
C PHE A 163 15.52 -0.16 9.31
N LEU A 164 14.75 -1.12 8.79
CA LEU A 164 13.93 -2.06 9.53
C LEU A 164 14.48 -3.49 9.43
N LEU A 165 14.93 -3.89 8.24
CA LEU A 165 15.49 -5.22 7.93
C LEU A 165 16.60 -5.08 6.90
N SER A 166 17.64 -5.87 7.05
CA SER A 166 18.65 -6.08 6.02
C SER A 166 18.06 -6.83 4.81
N LYS A 167 18.79 -6.86 3.70
CA LYS A 167 18.41 -7.63 2.52
C LYS A 167 18.24 -9.12 2.86
N GLN A 168 19.17 -9.70 3.61
CA GLN A 168 19.16 -11.11 4.01
C GLN A 168 18.01 -11.48 4.94
N GLU A 169 17.57 -10.54 5.78
CA GLU A 169 16.42 -10.76 6.65
C GLU A 169 15.10 -10.65 5.90
N MET A 170 15.07 -9.98 4.74
CA MET A 170 13.86 -9.71 3.99
C MET A 170 13.50 -10.84 3.01
N LEU A 171 14.49 -11.51 2.39
CA LEU A 171 14.28 -12.46 1.30
C LEU A 171 13.94 -13.87 1.80
N GLY A 172 13.09 -14.58 1.06
CA GLY A 172 12.78 -16.01 1.26
C GLY A 172 11.99 -16.33 2.53
N LYS A 173 11.49 -15.34 3.26
CA LYS A 173 10.75 -15.55 4.52
C LYS A 173 9.72 -14.48 4.79
N TRP A 174 8.73 -14.83 5.59
CA TRP A 174 7.73 -13.89 6.07
C TRP A 174 8.32 -12.98 7.15
N ASN A 175 7.99 -11.70 7.06
CA ASN A 175 8.31 -10.71 8.07
C ASN A 175 7.02 -10.02 8.52
N ASP A 176 6.77 -10.01 9.82
CA ASP A 176 5.60 -9.42 10.44
C ASP A 176 5.87 -7.97 10.80
N ILE A 177 5.05 -7.08 10.31
CA ILE A 177 5.15 -5.63 10.56
C ILE A 177 3.94 -5.20 11.38
N LEU A 178 4.18 -4.60 12.53
CA LEU A 178 3.16 -4.03 13.38
C LEU A 178 3.41 -2.53 13.54
N VAL A 179 2.37 -1.73 13.33
CA VAL A 179 2.44 -0.27 13.47
C VAL A 179 1.43 0.20 14.48
N ASN A 180 1.89 1.02 15.43
CA ASN A 180 1.04 1.80 16.32
C ASN A 180 1.27 3.29 16.08
N VAL A 181 0.21 4.03 15.83
CA VAL A 181 0.30 5.46 15.51
C VAL A 181 -0.82 6.26 16.15
N ASN A 182 -0.49 7.40 16.73
CA ASN A 182 -1.46 8.43 17.06
C ASN A 182 -1.49 9.46 15.93
N TRP A 183 -2.58 9.46 15.15
CA TRP A 183 -2.77 10.39 14.03
C TRP A 183 -3.13 11.79 14.52
N THR A 184 -2.15 12.68 14.54
CA THR A 184 -2.33 14.07 14.96
C THR A 184 -1.48 15.03 14.13
N HIS A 185 -1.90 16.29 14.05
CA HIS A 185 -1.10 17.38 13.47
C HIS A 185 -0.31 18.14 14.52
N LYS A 186 -0.42 17.73 15.78
CA LYS A 186 0.31 18.31 16.92
C LYS A 186 1.58 17.49 17.20
N GLU A 187 2.44 18.01 18.04
CA GLU A 187 3.70 17.35 18.43
C GLU A 187 3.50 16.22 19.46
N ASP A 188 2.27 15.97 19.93
CA ASP A 188 1.87 14.90 20.85
C ASP A 188 1.65 13.53 20.18
N GLY A 189 2.00 13.43 18.91
CA GLY A 189 1.87 12.21 18.13
C GLY A 189 3.02 11.24 18.33
N PHE A 190 2.82 10.01 17.87
CA PHE A 190 3.86 9.00 17.78
C PHE A 190 3.59 8.08 16.58
N PHE A 191 4.67 7.46 16.08
CA PHE A 191 4.61 6.41 15.05
C PHE A 191 5.65 5.35 15.39
N LYS A 192 5.18 4.18 15.83
CA LYS A 192 6.02 3.06 16.26
C LYS A 192 5.89 1.89 15.31
N VAL A 193 7.01 1.25 14.99
CA VAL A 193 7.05 0.05 14.14
C VAL A 193 7.79 -1.06 14.85
N TRP A 194 7.15 -2.21 14.93
CA TRP A 194 7.78 -3.46 15.31
C TRP A 194 7.95 -4.32 14.07
N VAL A 195 9.06 -5.01 13.99
CA VAL A 195 9.36 -6.02 12.98
C VAL A 195 9.66 -7.33 13.69
N ASN A 196 8.91 -8.38 13.39
CA ASN A 196 9.06 -9.69 14.03
C ASN A 196 9.10 -9.55 15.57
N ASN A 197 8.16 -8.79 16.12
CA ASN A 197 7.97 -8.46 17.54
C ASN A 197 9.07 -7.58 18.18
N LYS A 198 10.11 -7.16 17.44
CA LYS A 198 11.15 -6.24 17.95
C LYS A 198 10.82 -4.80 17.56
N LEU A 199 10.87 -3.87 18.51
CA LEU A 199 10.71 -2.43 18.21
C LEU A 199 11.88 -1.97 17.33
N ALA A 200 11.58 -1.58 16.10
CA ALA A 200 12.56 -1.18 15.09
C ALA A 200 12.56 0.34 14.81
N TYR A 201 11.45 1.01 15.09
CA TYR A 201 11.32 2.45 14.91
C TYR A 201 10.37 3.05 15.96
N ASP A 202 10.77 4.14 16.60
CA ASP A 202 9.96 4.90 17.57
C ASP A 202 10.12 6.39 17.26
N TYR A 203 9.10 6.98 16.66
CA TYR A 203 9.03 8.40 16.34
C TYR A 203 8.05 9.10 17.27
N LYS A 204 8.41 10.30 17.73
CA LYS A 204 7.53 11.22 18.46
C LYS A 204 7.42 12.54 17.71
N GLY A 205 6.23 13.11 17.70
CA GLY A 205 5.94 14.37 17.04
C GLY A 205 4.73 14.30 16.12
N GLN A 206 4.56 15.30 15.28
CA GLN A 206 3.48 15.37 14.30
C GLN A 206 3.49 14.15 13.38
N THR A 207 2.33 13.49 13.19
CA THR A 207 2.21 12.29 12.38
C THR A 207 1.44 12.49 11.08
N LYS A 208 0.74 13.61 10.91
CA LYS A 208 0.00 14.00 9.69
C LYS A 208 -0.19 15.49 9.59
N SER A 209 -0.58 16.00 8.42
CA SER A 209 -0.95 17.41 8.23
C SER A 209 -2.30 17.75 8.89
N LYS A 210 -2.50 19.02 9.24
CA LYS A 210 -3.77 19.57 9.75
C LYS A 210 -4.90 19.42 8.72
N GLY A 211 -6.10 19.10 9.17
CA GLY A 211 -7.33 19.13 8.36
C GLY A 211 -7.50 17.98 7.35
N VAL A 212 -6.58 17.00 7.29
CA VAL A 212 -6.65 15.89 6.33
C VAL A 212 -6.84 14.54 7.02
N LYS A 213 -7.39 13.58 6.29
CA LYS A 213 -7.51 12.19 6.74
C LYS A 213 -6.40 11.33 6.14
N THR A 214 -5.99 10.30 6.86
CA THR A 214 -4.96 9.34 6.43
C THR A 214 -5.58 8.00 6.03
N TYR A 215 -4.87 7.25 5.20
CA TYR A 215 -5.25 5.90 4.81
C TYR A 215 -4.03 5.07 4.44
N TYR A 216 -4.13 3.76 4.67
CA TYR A 216 -3.10 2.81 4.35
C TYR A 216 -3.25 2.29 2.92
N LYS A 217 -2.10 2.06 2.26
CA LYS A 217 -1.98 1.43 0.95
C LYS A 217 -0.90 0.36 1.01
N PHE A 218 -1.10 -0.73 0.29
CA PHE A 218 -0.11 -1.80 0.18
C PHE A 218 -0.16 -2.47 -1.19
N GLY A 219 0.89 -3.17 -1.53
CA GLY A 219 1.09 -3.79 -2.82
C GLY A 219 2.50 -3.50 -3.32
N ILE A 220 2.66 -3.33 -4.61
CA ILE A 220 3.93 -3.05 -5.25
C ILE A 220 3.82 -1.79 -6.11
N TYR A 221 4.69 -0.82 -5.84
CA TYR A 221 4.77 0.45 -6.55
C TYR A 221 6.22 0.87 -6.71
N ARG A 222 6.61 1.29 -7.90
CA ARG A 222 7.95 1.82 -8.19
C ARG A 222 7.87 3.09 -9.00
N SER A 223 8.83 3.98 -8.82
CA SER A 223 8.88 5.30 -9.45
C SER A 223 10.28 5.61 -9.95
N MET A 224 10.40 6.63 -10.80
CA MET A 224 11.66 7.00 -11.45
C MET A 224 12.20 5.86 -12.34
N ILE A 225 11.34 5.25 -13.13
CA ILE A 225 11.66 4.15 -14.04
C ILE A 225 12.72 4.59 -15.08
N SER A 226 12.63 5.82 -15.57
CA SER A 226 13.61 6.43 -16.46
C SER A 226 15.03 6.47 -15.84
N LYS A 227 15.14 6.73 -14.54
CA LYS A 227 16.42 6.71 -13.82
C LYS A 227 17.01 5.28 -13.78
N TYR A 228 16.18 4.25 -13.59
CA TYR A 228 16.63 2.86 -13.69
C TYR A 228 17.16 2.56 -15.09
N LYS A 229 16.39 2.88 -16.14
CA LYS A 229 16.76 2.67 -17.52
C LYS A 229 18.07 3.38 -17.88
N SER A 230 18.22 4.64 -17.48
CA SER A 230 19.45 5.39 -17.69
C SER A 230 20.67 4.72 -17.04
N TYR A 231 20.54 4.33 -15.76
CA TYR A 231 21.63 3.67 -15.02
C TYR A 231 21.99 2.29 -15.60
N HIS A 232 21.02 1.54 -16.09
CA HIS A 232 21.19 0.20 -16.65
C HIS A 232 21.24 0.18 -18.19
N LYS A 233 21.72 1.27 -18.82
CA LYS A 233 21.96 1.36 -20.28
C LYS A 233 20.75 0.96 -21.12
N GLY A 234 19.56 1.46 -20.77
CA GLY A 234 18.32 1.22 -21.50
C GLY A 234 17.58 -0.06 -21.13
N LYS A 235 18.07 -0.89 -20.21
CA LYS A 235 17.38 -2.10 -19.79
C LYS A 235 16.06 -1.79 -19.10
N GLU A 236 15.04 -2.59 -19.39
CA GLU A 236 13.74 -2.51 -18.71
C GLU A 236 13.85 -2.92 -17.25
N VAL A 237 13.01 -2.30 -16.41
CA VAL A 237 12.93 -2.67 -14.99
C VAL A 237 12.43 -4.11 -14.88
N PRO A 238 13.11 -4.99 -14.12
CA PRO A 238 12.73 -6.40 -14.02
C PRO A 238 11.34 -6.57 -13.38
N THR A 239 10.73 -7.71 -13.68
CA THR A 239 9.51 -8.14 -12.98
C THR A 239 9.81 -8.32 -11.50
N GLN A 240 8.92 -7.79 -10.65
CA GLN A 240 8.99 -7.99 -9.21
C GLN A 240 7.70 -8.59 -8.68
N VAL A 241 7.83 -9.50 -7.73
CA VAL A 241 6.71 -10.18 -7.04
C VAL A 241 6.86 -9.99 -5.54
N VAL A 242 5.75 -9.72 -4.86
CA VAL A 242 5.67 -9.63 -3.40
C VAL A 242 4.38 -10.29 -2.91
N TYR A 243 4.42 -10.90 -1.74
CA TYR A 243 3.24 -11.46 -1.10
C TYR A 243 2.91 -10.70 0.18
N PHE A 244 1.62 -10.53 0.43
CA PHE A 244 1.08 -9.97 1.65
C PHE A 244 0.08 -10.92 2.28
N ASP A 245 0.08 -10.95 3.60
CA ASP A 245 -0.86 -11.71 4.40
C ASP A 245 -1.12 -10.98 5.72
N GLU A 246 -2.11 -11.41 6.51
CA GLU A 246 -2.41 -10.82 7.82
C GLU A 246 -2.58 -9.29 7.81
N VAL A 247 -3.11 -8.72 6.71
CA VAL A 247 -3.30 -7.26 6.57
C VAL A 247 -4.47 -6.83 7.44
N ARG A 248 -4.19 -6.17 8.54
CA ARG A 248 -5.17 -5.82 9.57
C ARG A 248 -5.11 -4.36 9.95
N ALA A 249 -6.26 -3.80 10.35
CA ALA A 249 -6.37 -2.46 10.91
C ALA A 249 -7.37 -2.43 12.06
N GLY A 250 -7.05 -1.71 13.14
CA GLY A 250 -7.88 -1.68 14.33
C GLY A 250 -7.62 -0.47 15.22
N LYS A 251 -8.42 -0.36 16.28
CA LYS A 251 -8.23 0.65 17.33
C LYS A 251 -7.35 0.14 18.47
N THR A 252 -7.17 -1.16 18.61
CA THR A 252 -6.34 -1.78 19.65
C THR A 252 -5.41 -2.81 19.04
N LYS A 253 -4.36 -3.15 19.76
CA LYS A 253 -3.35 -4.13 19.36
C LYS A 253 -3.97 -5.51 19.12
N GLU A 254 -4.84 -5.94 20.02
CA GLU A 254 -5.47 -7.27 20.01
C GLU A 254 -6.27 -7.51 18.71
N LYS A 255 -6.83 -6.44 18.12
CA LYS A 255 -7.59 -6.54 16.86
C LYS A 255 -6.71 -6.73 15.62
N VAL A 256 -5.40 -6.55 15.73
CA VAL A 256 -4.51 -6.59 14.58
C VAL A 256 -3.39 -7.61 14.68
N ILE A 257 -3.00 -8.06 15.89
CA ILE A 257 -1.89 -9.03 16.03
C ILE A 257 -2.19 -10.39 15.40
N GLY A 258 -3.46 -10.79 15.26
CA GLY A 258 -3.84 -12.02 14.56
C GLY A 258 -2.97 -13.21 14.92
N ASN A 259 -2.28 -13.76 13.92
CA ASN A 259 -1.33 -14.89 14.04
C ASN A 259 0.13 -14.44 14.23
N PHE A 260 0.38 -13.19 14.56
CA PHE A 260 1.72 -12.72 14.94
C PHE A 260 2.14 -13.39 16.26
N LYS A 261 3.23 -14.15 16.21
CA LYS A 261 3.81 -14.84 17.37
C LYS A 261 5.11 -14.19 17.79
#